data_2d9a97708ff09eda5759842c59b94177
#
_entry.id   2d9a97708ff09eda5759842c59b94177
#
_cell.length_a   1.000
_cell.length_b   1.000
_cell.length_c   1.000
_cell.angle_alpha   90.00
_cell.angle_beta   90.00
_cell.angle_gamma   90.00
#
_symmetry.space_group_name_H-M   'P 1'
#
loop_
_entity.id
_entity.type
_entity.pdbx_description
1 polymer ?
#
loop_
_entity_poly.entity_id
_entity_poly.type
_entity_poly.pdbx_seq_one_letter_code
_entity_poly.pdbx_strand_id
1 'polypeptide(L)'
;MAYPVIAAPYGFKPVSLIGGQVFSGSTRSYTIQNNYGTSIFYGDFVTTTNGLVTLAQVTSSTAGKQAIGVFLGCSYTNPLTKQKTFSQYYPANTAAGDIQAVVVEDPDTVLKAVMVTANGGSVLASASQAVVGLNLAGSYQAGNTLNGDSLNGLVAPTATPSTGLPFRVLALVPDTAIATSASGSVSAGTTITLTGAGLTTAIPQGADVAYLLNGQLVQTGAFVANAGGYAAGTTSVAVDKTITIPAASTIVFTTYSEVLVKVNFGIHNYYAA
;
A
#
# COMPACT_ATOMS: atom_id res chain seq x y z
N MET A 1 -15.57 -18.10 3.42
CA MET A 1 -14.14 -17.78 3.23
C MET A 1 -13.88 -16.47 3.96
N ALA A 2 -12.78 -16.38 4.70
CA ALA A 2 -12.36 -15.08 5.24
C ALA A 2 -11.71 -14.30 4.10
N TYR A 3 -12.10 -13.04 3.94
CA TYR A 3 -11.44 -12.14 2.99
C TYR A 3 -10.12 -11.66 3.58
N PRO A 4 -9.05 -11.49 2.77
CA PRO A 4 -7.79 -10.97 3.26
C PRO A 4 -7.99 -9.55 3.79
N VAL A 5 -7.46 -9.28 4.98
CA VAL A 5 -7.56 -7.99 5.65
C VAL A 5 -6.28 -7.22 5.44
N ILE A 6 -6.37 -6.09 4.73
CA ILE A 6 -5.27 -5.15 4.54
C ILE A 6 -5.53 -3.92 5.39
N ALA A 7 -4.92 -3.86 6.55
CA ALA A 7 -5.18 -2.83 7.57
C ALA A 7 -4.49 -1.48 7.30
N ALA A 8 -3.45 -1.46 6.47
CA ALA A 8 -2.69 -0.26 6.13
C ALA A 8 -1.95 -0.44 4.79
N PRO A 9 -1.55 0.65 4.13
CA PRO A 9 -0.57 0.57 3.05
C PRO A 9 0.72 -0.11 3.54
N TYR A 10 1.38 -0.83 2.64
CA TYR A 10 2.57 -1.63 2.96
C TYR A 10 3.69 -1.48 1.91
N GLY A 11 3.61 -0.45 1.08
CA GLY A 11 4.55 -0.21 0.00
C GLY A 11 4.30 -1.10 -1.23
N PHE A 12 5.35 -1.34 -1.98
CA PHE A 12 5.32 -2.10 -3.23
C PHE A 12 6.01 -3.44 -3.02
N LYS A 13 5.30 -4.54 -3.26
CA LYS A 13 5.83 -5.90 -3.07
C LYS A 13 5.94 -6.63 -4.42
N PRO A 14 7.13 -7.16 -4.78
CA PRO A 14 7.29 -7.92 -6.02
C PRO A 14 6.51 -9.24 -5.93
N VAL A 15 5.79 -9.58 -6.99
CA VAL A 15 4.94 -10.79 -7.05
C VAL A 15 5.34 -11.71 -8.19
N SER A 16 5.52 -11.16 -9.38
CA SER A 16 5.83 -11.90 -10.60
C SER A 16 6.59 -11.02 -11.59
N LEU A 17 6.97 -11.59 -12.72
CA LEU A 17 7.41 -10.83 -13.87
C LEU A 17 6.27 -10.70 -14.89
N ILE A 18 6.34 -9.72 -15.78
CA ILE A 18 5.43 -9.61 -16.93
C ILE A 18 5.48 -10.91 -17.75
N GLY A 19 4.32 -11.36 -18.21
CA GLY A 19 4.21 -12.63 -18.92
C GLY A 19 3.99 -13.86 -18.03
N GLY A 20 3.77 -13.65 -16.72
CA GLY A 20 3.40 -14.73 -15.79
C GLY A 20 4.56 -15.56 -15.26
N GLN A 21 5.78 -15.14 -15.48
CA GLN A 21 6.96 -15.77 -14.89
C GLN A 21 7.02 -15.48 -13.39
N VAL A 22 7.48 -16.46 -12.61
CA VAL A 22 7.68 -16.30 -11.17
C VAL A 22 8.82 -15.32 -10.90
N PHE A 23 8.62 -14.41 -9.95
CA PHE A 23 9.71 -13.59 -9.41
C PHE A 23 10.68 -14.50 -8.65
N SER A 24 11.87 -14.71 -9.20
CA SER A 24 12.90 -15.60 -8.64
C SER A 24 13.95 -14.87 -7.80
N GLY A 25 13.63 -13.65 -7.31
CA GLY A 25 14.54 -12.88 -6.47
C GLY A 25 15.64 -12.14 -7.23
N SER A 26 15.32 -11.59 -8.40
CA SER A 26 16.23 -10.72 -9.17
C SER A 26 16.52 -9.44 -8.38
N THR A 27 17.53 -9.48 -7.53
CA THR A 27 17.95 -8.38 -6.67
C THR A 27 19.39 -8.03 -6.89
N ARG A 28 19.73 -6.77 -6.68
CA ARG A 28 21.10 -6.26 -6.68
C ARG A 28 21.40 -5.52 -5.38
N SER A 29 22.68 -5.62 -4.93
CA SER A 29 23.16 -4.89 -3.78
C SER A 29 23.70 -3.53 -4.19
N TYR A 30 23.32 -2.49 -3.48
CA TYR A 30 23.77 -1.12 -3.66
C TYR A 30 24.21 -0.51 -2.34
N THR A 31 25.19 0.40 -2.37
CA THR A 31 25.66 1.07 -1.17
C THR A 31 24.74 2.22 -0.78
N ILE A 32 24.39 2.32 0.51
CA ILE A 32 23.79 3.51 1.11
C ILE A 32 24.88 4.36 1.76
N GLN A 33 24.78 5.68 1.65
CA GLN A 33 25.72 6.61 2.26
C GLN A 33 25.75 6.43 3.78
N ASN A 34 26.95 6.47 4.36
CA ASN A 34 27.12 6.58 5.82
C ASN A 34 26.39 7.81 6.34
N ASN A 35 25.63 7.66 7.43
CA ASN A 35 24.79 8.71 8.02
C ASN A 35 23.75 9.32 7.06
N TYR A 36 23.22 8.54 6.11
CA TYR A 36 22.11 9.01 5.29
C TYR A 36 20.90 9.36 6.16
N GLY A 37 20.41 10.61 6.05
CA GLY A 37 19.48 11.21 7.00
C GLY A 37 18.02 10.80 6.85
N THR A 38 17.69 9.91 5.90
CA THR A 38 16.30 9.48 5.65
C THR A 38 16.18 7.98 5.78
N SER A 39 15.21 7.49 6.55
CA SER A 39 14.90 6.07 6.64
C SER A 39 14.33 5.57 5.31
N ILE A 40 14.68 4.33 4.94
CA ILE A 40 14.14 3.64 3.77
C ILE A 40 13.52 2.33 4.25
N PHE A 41 12.24 2.12 3.92
CA PHE A 41 11.45 1.00 4.42
C PHE A 41 11.25 -0.07 3.34
N TYR A 42 10.95 -1.29 3.76
CA TYR A 42 10.62 -2.39 2.86
C TYR A 42 9.42 -2.01 1.97
N GLY A 43 9.62 -2.04 0.66
CA GLY A 43 8.60 -1.64 -0.31
C GLY A 43 8.66 -0.18 -0.74
N ASP A 44 9.68 0.59 -0.28
CA ASP A 44 9.94 1.93 -0.82
C ASP A 44 10.65 1.86 -2.17
N PHE A 45 10.38 2.85 -3.01
CA PHE A 45 11.18 3.06 -4.20
C PHE A 45 12.49 3.79 -3.87
N VAL A 46 13.57 3.39 -4.54
CA VAL A 46 14.89 4.01 -4.39
C VAL A 46 15.46 4.42 -5.74
N THR A 47 16.33 5.40 -5.69
CA THR A 47 17.14 5.89 -6.83
C THR A 47 18.61 5.92 -6.46
N THR A 48 19.47 6.22 -7.42
CA THR A 48 20.88 6.46 -7.17
C THR A 48 21.25 7.92 -7.37
N THR A 49 21.99 8.48 -6.41
CA THR A 49 22.59 9.80 -6.51
C THR A 49 24.10 9.64 -6.28
N ASN A 50 24.90 10.02 -7.26
CA ASN A 50 26.36 9.81 -7.21
C ASN A 50 26.77 8.34 -6.92
N GLY A 51 26.02 7.36 -7.43
CA GLY A 51 26.28 5.94 -7.21
C GLY A 51 25.79 5.38 -5.87
N LEU A 52 25.20 6.19 -5.00
CA LEU A 52 24.68 5.81 -3.69
C LEU A 52 23.16 5.78 -3.70
N VAL A 53 22.57 4.82 -3.00
CA VAL A 53 21.11 4.70 -2.90
C VAL A 53 20.54 5.83 -2.05
N THR A 54 19.47 6.42 -2.56
CA THR A 54 18.63 7.39 -1.88
C THR A 54 17.15 7.06 -2.08
N LEU A 55 16.30 7.55 -1.18
CA LEU A 55 14.86 7.37 -1.27
C LEU A 55 14.29 8.08 -2.51
N ALA A 56 13.47 7.40 -3.30
CA ALA A 56 12.76 7.97 -4.43
C ALA A 56 11.27 8.15 -4.10
N GLN A 57 10.78 9.39 -4.17
CA GLN A 57 9.35 9.69 -4.03
C GLN A 57 8.68 9.67 -5.40
N VAL A 58 8.11 8.52 -5.79
CA VAL A 58 7.51 8.32 -7.11
C VAL A 58 6.05 8.79 -7.13
N THR A 59 5.83 10.08 -6.82
CA THR A 59 4.49 10.67 -6.62
C THR A 59 3.95 11.46 -7.81
N SER A 60 4.75 11.68 -8.85
CA SER A 60 4.35 12.48 -10.02
C SER A 60 5.09 12.06 -11.28
N SER A 61 4.62 12.57 -12.40
CA SER A 61 5.24 12.41 -13.72
C SER A 61 6.47 13.32 -13.96
N THR A 62 6.96 14.02 -12.94
CA THR A 62 8.03 14.99 -13.12
C THR A 62 9.29 14.31 -13.62
N ALA A 63 9.76 14.75 -14.77
CA ALA A 63 11.03 14.33 -15.36
C ALA A 63 12.18 14.45 -14.34
N GLY A 64 13.01 13.43 -14.22
CA GLY A 64 14.15 13.39 -13.32
C GLY A 64 13.96 12.60 -12.02
N LYS A 65 12.79 12.08 -11.75
CA LYS A 65 12.58 11.11 -10.65
C LYS A 65 12.67 9.68 -11.16
N GLN A 66 13.88 9.28 -11.46
CA GLN A 66 14.18 7.93 -11.91
C GLN A 66 14.32 7.01 -10.70
N ALA A 67 13.49 5.97 -10.66
CA ALA A 67 13.65 4.91 -9.69
C ALA A 67 14.50 3.78 -10.28
N ILE A 68 15.43 3.25 -9.51
CA ILE A 68 16.16 2.03 -9.91
C ILE A 68 15.42 0.76 -9.50
N GLY A 69 14.52 0.84 -8.53
CA GLY A 69 13.75 -0.31 -8.09
C GLY A 69 13.16 -0.17 -6.71
N VAL A 70 12.76 -1.30 -6.15
CA VAL A 70 12.11 -1.41 -4.83
C VAL A 70 13.10 -1.94 -3.80
N PHE A 71 13.17 -1.26 -2.66
CA PHE A 71 14.01 -1.66 -1.52
C PHE A 71 13.38 -2.83 -0.74
N LEU A 72 14.15 -3.88 -0.51
CA LEU A 72 13.73 -5.06 0.24
C LEU A 72 14.38 -5.20 1.62
N GLY A 73 15.33 -4.33 1.93
CA GLY A 73 16.06 -4.38 3.19
C GLY A 73 17.52 -4.01 3.02
N CYS A 74 18.26 -4.00 4.12
CA CYS A 74 19.70 -3.69 4.11
C CYS A 74 20.49 -4.55 5.09
N SER A 75 21.78 -4.53 4.92
CA SER A 75 22.73 -5.09 5.88
C SER A 75 23.84 -4.09 6.18
N TYR A 76 24.26 -4.04 7.42
CA TYR A 76 25.36 -3.18 7.89
C TYR A 76 25.98 -3.73 9.16
N THR A 77 27.21 -3.31 9.47
CA THR A 77 27.82 -3.60 10.76
C THR A 77 27.36 -2.58 11.79
N ASN A 78 26.63 -3.03 12.80
CA ASN A 78 26.13 -2.14 13.85
C ASN A 78 27.31 -1.42 14.55
N PRO A 79 27.33 -0.09 14.58
CA PRO A 79 28.46 0.67 15.10
C PRO A 79 28.69 0.47 16.60
N LEU A 80 27.68 0.08 17.35
CA LEU A 80 27.75 -0.15 18.79
C LEU A 80 28.17 -1.60 19.12
N THR A 81 27.46 -2.58 18.57
CA THR A 81 27.68 -4.00 18.90
C THR A 81 28.77 -4.66 18.05
N LYS A 82 29.20 -4.01 16.94
CA LYS A 82 30.16 -4.55 15.95
C LYS A 82 29.68 -5.83 15.26
N GLN A 83 28.41 -6.13 15.36
CA GLN A 83 27.82 -7.31 14.73
C GLN A 83 27.19 -6.95 13.39
N LYS A 84 27.24 -7.88 12.42
CA LYS A 84 26.53 -7.74 11.15
C LYS A 84 25.04 -7.85 11.41
N THR A 85 24.30 -6.82 11.02
CA THR A 85 22.85 -6.70 11.18
C THR A 85 22.19 -6.77 9.83
N PHE A 86 21.12 -7.56 9.71
CA PHE A 86 20.20 -7.58 8.58
C PHE A 86 18.91 -6.92 9.04
N SER A 87 18.48 -5.89 8.34
CA SER A 87 17.29 -5.12 8.71
C SER A 87 16.33 -5.01 7.53
N GLN A 88 15.04 -5.11 7.84
CA GLN A 88 13.98 -4.92 6.85
C GLN A 88 13.89 -3.45 6.39
N TYR A 89 14.34 -2.50 7.20
CA TYR A 89 14.40 -1.10 6.84
C TYR A 89 15.77 -0.50 7.18
N TYR A 90 16.16 0.56 6.51
CA TYR A 90 17.34 1.35 6.84
C TYR A 90 16.96 2.44 7.84
N PRO A 91 17.47 2.40 9.08
CA PRO A 91 17.28 3.48 10.05
C PRO A 91 18.10 4.71 9.64
N ALA A 92 17.45 5.88 9.61
CA ALA A 92 18.14 7.14 9.33
C ALA A 92 19.36 7.35 10.25
N ASN A 93 20.38 8.01 9.73
CA ASN A 93 21.61 8.36 10.47
C ASN A 93 22.38 7.14 11.01
N THR A 94 22.27 5.97 10.37
CA THR A 94 23.10 4.81 10.72
C THR A 94 24.56 5.10 10.37
N ALA A 95 25.42 5.16 11.40
CA ALA A 95 26.85 5.44 11.26
C ALA A 95 27.65 4.17 10.96
N ALA A 96 27.50 3.61 9.76
CA ALA A 96 28.23 2.43 9.28
C ALA A 96 28.82 2.69 7.89
N GLY A 97 30.00 2.18 7.61
CA GLY A 97 30.67 2.37 6.31
C GLY A 97 30.37 1.25 5.30
N ASP A 98 29.68 0.19 5.71
CA ASP A 98 29.44 -1.03 4.92
C ASP A 98 27.95 -1.30 4.67
N ILE A 99 27.12 -0.25 4.58
CA ILE A 99 25.68 -0.38 4.41
C ILE A 99 25.39 -0.81 2.98
N GLN A 100 24.72 -1.97 2.84
CA GLN A 100 24.29 -2.51 1.57
C GLN A 100 22.76 -2.64 1.54
N ALA A 101 22.13 -1.96 0.60
CA ALA A 101 20.72 -2.12 0.28
C ALA A 101 20.50 -3.28 -0.68
N VAL A 102 19.46 -4.07 -0.48
CA VAL A 102 18.98 -5.08 -1.42
C VAL A 102 17.80 -4.47 -2.20
N VAL A 103 17.96 -4.36 -3.51
CA VAL A 103 16.98 -3.67 -4.37
C VAL A 103 16.51 -4.61 -5.48
N VAL A 104 15.20 -4.67 -5.70
CA VAL A 104 14.60 -5.29 -6.90
C VAL A 104 14.71 -4.30 -8.03
N GLU A 105 15.60 -4.59 -8.98
CA GLU A 105 15.97 -3.68 -10.06
C GLU A 105 15.34 -4.07 -11.41
N ASP A 106 14.75 -5.26 -11.51
CA ASP A 106 14.18 -5.74 -12.76
C ASP A 106 12.97 -4.89 -13.19
N PRO A 107 13.06 -4.20 -14.34
CA PRO A 107 11.99 -3.32 -14.83
C PRO A 107 10.72 -4.08 -15.23
N ASP A 108 10.80 -5.39 -15.44
CA ASP A 108 9.65 -6.22 -15.79
C ASP A 108 8.94 -6.81 -14.56
N THR A 109 9.38 -6.43 -13.36
CA THR A 109 8.73 -6.86 -12.13
C THR A 109 7.32 -6.30 -12.02
N VAL A 110 6.36 -7.20 -11.79
CA VAL A 110 5.00 -6.87 -11.38
C VAL A 110 4.97 -6.71 -9.88
N LEU A 111 4.49 -5.57 -9.45
CA LEU A 111 4.40 -5.18 -8.05
C LEU A 111 2.95 -5.21 -7.58
N LYS A 112 2.74 -5.63 -6.33
CA LYS A 112 1.45 -5.51 -5.64
C LYS A 112 1.50 -4.31 -4.71
N ALA A 113 0.46 -3.48 -4.75
CA ALA A 113 0.32 -2.30 -3.89
C ALA A 113 -1.15 -2.02 -3.60
N VAL A 114 -1.42 -1.28 -2.53
CA VAL A 114 -2.75 -0.84 -2.15
C VAL A 114 -3.11 0.51 -2.76
N MET A 115 -4.40 0.77 -2.92
CA MET A 115 -4.90 2.08 -3.36
C MET A 115 -5.30 2.95 -2.18
N VAL A 116 -4.93 4.25 -2.28
CA VAL A 116 -5.28 5.31 -1.31
C VAL A 116 -5.91 6.50 -2.03
N THR A 117 -6.66 7.33 -1.31
CA THR A 117 -7.39 8.46 -1.93
C THR A 117 -6.50 9.63 -2.33
N ALA A 118 -5.36 9.83 -1.65
CA ALA A 118 -4.49 10.97 -1.89
C ALA A 118 -3.02 10.66 -1.59
N ASN A 119 -2.12 11.46 -2.17
CA ASN A 119 -0.70 11.41 -1.81
C ASN A 119 -0.49 11.84 -0.35
N GLY A 120 0.31 11.09 0.38
CA GLY A 120 0.55 11.30 1.81
C GLY A 120 -0.63 10.91 2.70
N GLY A 121 -1.70 10.35 2.12
CA GLY A 121 -2.89 9.89 2.84
C GLY A 121 -2.86 8.38 3.09
N SER A 122 -3.43 7.98 4.22
CA SER A 122 -3.71 6.58 4.56
C SER A 122 -5.19 6.22 4.41
N VAL A 123 -5.99 7.13 3.86
CA VAL A 123 -7.42 6.85 3.62
C VAL A 123 -7.54 5.89 2.44
N LEU A 124 -8.23 4.79 2.66
CA LEU A 124 -8.41 3.76 1.64
C LEU A 124 -9.21 4.28 0.43
N ALA A 125 -8.87 3.77 -0.74
CA ALA A 125 -9.66 3.94 -1.96
C ALA A 125 -10.09 2.59 -2.51
N SER A 126 -11.29 2.53 -3.06
CA SER A 126 -11.75 1.33 -3.76
C SER A 126 -11.15 1.24 -5.15
N ALA A 127 -10.82 0.03 -5.57
CA ALA A 127 -10.45 -0.28 -6.94
C ALA A 127 -11.62 -0.97 -7.66
N SER A 128 -11.91 -0.53 -8.86
CA SER A 128 -12.86 -1.18 -9.75
C SER A 128 -12.17 -1.61 -11.05
N GLN A 129 -12.83 -2.41 -11.87
CA GLN A 129 -12.29 -2.82 -13.17
C GLN A 129 -11.90 -1.61 -14.07
N ALA A 130 -12.51 -0.46 -13.85
CA ALA A 130 -12.20 0.77 -14.60
C ALA A 130 -10.77 1.30 -14.38
N VAL A 131 -10.09 0.92 -13.29
CA VAL A 131 -8.70 1.36 -13.05
C VAL A 131 -7.67 0.53 -13.81
N VAL A 132 -8.04 -0.65 -14.30
CA VAL A 132 -7.13 -1.52 -15.06
C VAL A 132 -6.76 -0.85 -16.39
N GLY A 133 -5.47 -0.80 -16.66
CA GLY A 133 -4.93 -0.12 -17.83
C GLY A 133 -4.70 1.38 -17.65
N LEU A 134 -5.09 1.99 -16.52
CA LEU A 134 -4.77 3.39 -16.22
C LEU A 134 -3.35 3.53 -15.67
N ASN A 135 -2.80 4.72 -15.80
CA ASN A 135 -1.57 5.11 -15.13
C ASN A 135 -1.90 5.88 -13.85
N LEU A 136 -1.22 5.54 -12.76
CA LEU A 136 -1.45 6.11 -11.43
C LEU A 136 -0.15 6.70 -10.84
N ALA A 137 -0.32 7.68 -9.96
CA ALA A 137 0.77 8.21 -9.15
C ALA A 137 1.01 7.31 -7.93
N GLY A 138 2.23 7.29 -7.43
CA GLY A 138 2.53 6.76 -6.12
C GLY A 138 2.07 7.71 -5.02
N SER A 139 1.77 7.16 -3.85
CA SER A 139 1.61 7.91 -2.60
C SER A 139 2.85 7.69 -1.75
N TYR A 140 3.40 8.75 -1.20
CA TYR A 140 4.53 8.67 -0.28
C TYR A 140 4.13 9.03 1.14
N GLN A 141 4.43 8.12 2.06
CA GLN A 141 4.36 8.32 3.51
C GLN A 141 5.61 7.73 4.18
N ALA A 142 5.99 8.31 5.32
CA ALA A 142 7.02 7.70 6.17
C ALA A 142 6.54 6.33 6.63
N GLY A 143 7.40 5.32 6.53
CA GLY A 143 7.08 3.94 6.89
C GLY A 143 7.00 3.71 8.41
N ASN A 144 6.65 2.50 8.78
CA ASN A 144 6.49 2.09 10.17
C ASN A 144 7.81 1.48 10.70
N THR A 145 8.41 2.14 11.70
CA THR A 145 9.66 1.67 12.32
C THR A 145 9.50 0.44 13.21
N LEU A 146 8.28 0.07 13.58
CA LEU A 146 8.04 -1.10 14.44
C LEU A 146 8.13 -2.41 13.66
N ASN A 147 7.63 -2.43 12.42
CA ASN A 147 7.66 -3.61 11.55
C ASN A 147 8.60 -3.46 10.35
N GLY A 148 9.08 -2.25 10.06
CA GLY A 148 9.97 -1.97 8.93
C GLY A 148 9.27 -1.86 7.57
N ASP A 149 7.94 -1.90 7.51
CA ASP A 149 7.18 -1.76 6.27
C ASP A 149 7.01 -0.29 5.86
N SER A 150 7.05 -0.05 4.57
CA SER A 150 6.61 1.20 3.95
C SER A 150 5.12 1.44 4.20
N LEU A 151 4.69 2.71 4.19
CA LEU A 151 3.28 3.08 4.14
C LEU A 151 2.89 3.69 2.79
N ASN A 152 3.71 3.47 1.78
CA ASN A 152 3.44 3.92 0.41
C ASN A 152 2.33 3.08 -0.24
N GLY A 153 1.64 3.69 -1.18
CA GLY A 153 0.58 3.06 -1.95
C GLY A 153 0.43 3.74 -3.31
N LEU A 154 -0.70 3.53 -3.96
CA LEU A 154 -1.08 4.14 -5.23
C LEU A 154 -2.23 5.11 -5.00
N VAL A 155 -2.13 6.30 -5.56
CA VAL A 155 -3.22 7.28 -5.52
C VAL A 155 -4.31 6.86 -6.50
N ALA A 156 -5.55 6.80 -6.01
CA ALA A 156 -6.73 6.53 -6.85
C ALA A 156 -6.80 7.52 -8.02
N PRO A 157 -7.28 7.09 -9.20
CA PRO A 157 -7.36 7.98 -10.34
C PRO A 157 -8.28 9.16 -10.06
N THR A 158 -7.80 10.36 -10.30
CA THR A 158 -8.64 11.55 -10.47
C THR A 158 -9.23 11.54 -11.88
N ALA A 159 -10.21 12.38 -12.16
CA ALA A 159 -11.03 12.36 -13.38
C ALA A 159 -10.25 12.35 -14.72
N THR A 160 -8.96 12.60 -14.72
CA THR A 160 -8.13 12.60 -15.93
C THR A 160 -6.82 11.86 -15.68
N PRO A 161 -6.72 10.56 -16.01
CA PRO A 161 -5.46 9.82 -15.92
C PRO A 161 -4.42 10.43 -16.86
N SER A 162 -3.27 10.82 -16.33
CA SER A 162 -2.15 11.34 -17.13
C SER A 162 -1.31 10.20 -17.68
N THR A 163 -0.94 10.27 -18.95
CA THR A 163 -0.07 9.29 -19.61
C THR A 163 1.34 9.23 -19.02
N GLY A 164 1.80 10.28 -18.33
CA GLY A 164 3.12 10.38 -17.73
C GLY A 164 3.24 9.88 -16.28
N LEU A 165 2.19 9.29 -15.70
CA LEU A 165 2.25 8.80 -14.32
C LEU A 165 3.08 7.52 -14.18
N PRO A 166 3.74 7.30 -13.02
CA PRO A 166 4.80 6.31 -12.88
C PRO A 166 4.34 4.84 -12.93
N PHE A 167 3.11 4.54 -12.58
CA PHE A 167 2.65 3.16 -12.46
C PHE A 167 1.49 2.86 -13.39
N ARG A 168 1.56 1.75 -14.12
CA ARG A 168 0.44 1.23 -14.89
C ARG A 168 -0.22 0.08 -14.14
N VAL A 169 -1.54 0.17 -13.96
CA VAL A 169 -2.34 -0.92 -13.37
C VAL A 169 -2.53 -2.03 -14.39
N LEU A 170 -2.14 -3.24 -14.03
CA LEU A 170 -2.25 -4.44 -14.86
C LEU A 170 -3.51 -5.23 -14.54
N ALA A 171 -3.79 -5.43 -13.25
CA ALA A 171 -4.94 -6.20 -12.79
C ALA A 171 -5.36 -5.79 -11.37
N LEU A 172 -6.57 -6.15 -11.00
CA LEU A 172 -7.05 -6.12 -9.62
C LEU A 172 -6.65 -7.42 -8.91
N VAL A 173 -6.56 -7.36 -7.58
CA VAL A 173 -6.59 -8.54 -6.73
C VAL A 173 -8.05 -8.71 -6.27
N PRO A 174 -8.83 -9.64 -6.85
CA PRO A 174 -10.29 -9.66 -6.73
C PRO A 174 -10.81 -9.72 -5.30
N ASP A 175 -10.10 -10.45 -4.43
CA ASP A 175 -10.51 -10.65 -3.04
C ASP A 175 -10.44 -9.37 -2.19
N THR A 176 -9.72 -8.35 -2.67
CA THR A 176 -9.56 -7.05 -2.00
C THR A 176 -10.29 -5.91 -2.72
N ALA A 177 -10.92 -6.18 -3.85
CA ALA A 177 -11.54 -5.15 -4.70
C ALA A 177 -12.85 -4.57 -4.14
N ILE A 178 -13.40 -5.12 -3.06
CA ILE A 178 -14.66 -4.69 -2.46
C ILE A 178 -14.35 -3.66 -1.37
N ALA A 179 -14.63 -2.39 -1.65
CA ALA A 179 -14.56 -1.33 -0.65
C ALA A 179 -15.87 -0.55 -0.65
N THR A 180 -16.57 -0.63 0.44
CA THR A 180 -17.82 0.09 0.66
C THR A 180 -17.71 0.92 1.93
N SER A 181 -18.10 2.18 1.88
CA SER A 181 -18.14 3.06 3.04
C SER A 181 -19.54 3.63 3.24
N ALA A 182 -19.96 3.71 4.48
CA ALA A 182 -21.22 4.33 4.90
C ALA A 182 -21.00 5.04 6.23
N SER A 183 -21.78 6.08 6.52
CA SER A 183 -21.77 6.70 7.84
C SER A 183 -22.69 5.93 8.79
N GLY A 184 -22.26 5.75 10.03
CA GLY A 184 -23.07 5.04 11.01
C GLY A 184 -22.48 5.07 12.40
N SER A 185 -23.08 4.29 13.31
CA SER A 185 -22.61 4.13 14.67
C SER A 185 -23.07 2.82 15.27
N VAL A 186 -22.36 2.37 16.31
CA VAL A 186 -22.75 1.24 17.17
C VAL A 186 -22.36 1.58 18.60
N SER A 187 -23.30 1.47 19.54
CA SER A 187 -23.02 1.60 20.95
C SER A 187 -23.10 0.21 21.60
N ALA A 188 -21.95 -0.45 21.74
CA ALA A 188 -21.81 -1.77 22.37
C ALA A 188 -22.83 -2.80 21.85
N GLY A 189 -22.87 -3.03 20.54
CA GLY A 189 -23.84 -3.92 19.92
C GLY A 189 -23.27 -4.79 18.80
N THR A 190 -24.09 -5.73 18.32
CA THR A 190 -23.79 -6.61 17.18
C THR A 190 -24.49 -6.16 15.88
N THR A 191 -25.10 -4.98 15.89
CA THR A 191 -25.80 -4.43 14.72
C THR A 191 -25.34 -3.01 14.48
N ILE A 192 -24.83 -2.77 13.30
CA ILE A 192 -24.39 -1.45 12.82
C ILE A 192 -25.61 -0.78 12.19
N THR A 193 -25.98 0.39 12.68
CA THR A 193 -27.01 1.22 12.04
C THR A 193 -26.32 2.25 11.14
N LEU A 194 -26.62 2.18 9.85
CA LEU A 194 -26.08 3.09 8.85
C LEU A 194 -27.04 4.26 8.63
N THR A 195 -26.51 5.43 8.39
CA THR A 195 -27.27 6.66 8.13
C THR A 195 -27.39 6.93 6.62
N GLY A 196 -28.40 7.70 6.23
CA GLY A 196 -28.61 8.08 4.83
C GLY A 196 -29.09 6.92 3.97
N ALA A 197 -28.51 6.78 2.78
CA ALA A 197 -28.89 5.75 1.81
C ALA A 197 -28.41 4.32 2.14
N GLY A 198 -27.75 4.13 3.29
CA GLY A 198 -27.18 2.84 3.68
C GLY A 198 -25.93 2.47 2.89
N LEU A 199 -25.74 1.17 2.62
CA LEU A 199 -24.59 0.65 1.88
C LEU A 199 -24.57 1.18 0.43
N THR A 200 -23.42 1.65 -0.02
CA THR A 200 -23.24 2.12 -1.41
C THR A 200 -23.10 0.98 -2.41
N THR A 201 -22.59 -0.17 -1.96
CA THR A 201 -22.43 -1.41 -2.74
C THR A 201 -22.82 -2.61 -1.90
N ALA A 202 -23.07 -3.75 -2.53
CA ALA A 202 -23.29 -5.00 -1.81
C ALA A 202 -22.01 -5.42 -1.08
N ILE A 203 -22.16 -5.98 0.11
CA ILE A 203 -21.07 -6.54 0.91
C ILE A 203 -21.29 -8.03 1.16
N PRO A 204 -20.25 -8.87 1.04
CA PRO A 204 -20.40 -10.29 1.29
C PRO A 204 -20.39 -10.63 2.78
N GLN A 205 -20.82 -11.85 3.13
CA GLN A 205 -20.58 -12.44 4.43
C GLN A 205 -19.07 -12.55 4.68
N GLY A 206 -18.64 -12.29 5.92
CA GLY A 206 -17.24 -12.35 6.31
C GLY A 206 -16.43 -11.12 5.93
N ALA A 207 -17.03 -10.08 5.33
CA ALA A 207 -16.38 -8.81 5.14
C ALA A 207 -15.94 -8.22 6.48
N ASP A 208 -14.70 -7.74 6.55
CA ASP A 208 -14.15 -7.14 7.75
C ASP A 208 -14.77 -5.75 7.98
N VAL A 209 -14.95 -5.39 9.24
CA VAL A 209 -15.55 -4.14 9.65
C VAL A 209 -14.51 -3.23 10.28
N ALA A 210 -14.33 -2.07 9.69
CA ALA A 210 -13.48 -1.00 10.19
C ALA A 210 -14.22 0.34 10.16
N TYR A 211 -13.67 1.35 10.82
CA TYR A 211 -14.18 2.72 10.71
C TYR A 211 -13.02 3.71 10.64
N LEU A 212 -13.29 4.86 10.05
CA LEU A 212 -12.32 5.95 9.98
C LEU A 212 -12.47 6.87 11.18
N LEU A 213 -11.39 7.03 11.93
CA LEU A 213 -11.26 8.01 13.02
C LEU A 213 -10.14 8.99 12.67
N ASN A 214 -10.47 10.26 12.51
CA ASN A 214 -9.51 11.30 12.09
C ASN A 214 -8.71 10.94 10.83
N GLY A 215 -9.37 10.27 9.86
CA GLY A 215 -8.74 9.82 8.62
C GLY A 215 -7.91 8.55 8.71
N GLN A 216 -7.78 7.96 9.90
CA GLN A 216 -7.10 6.68 10.10
C GLN A 216 -8.10 5.54 10.20
N LEU A 217 -7.74 4.40 9.59
CA LEU A 217 -8.56 3.18 9.66
C LEU A 217 -8.36 2.49 11.01
N VAL A 218 -9.45 2.32 11.73
CA VAL A 218 -9.50 1.57 13.00
C VAL A 218 -10.22 0.27 12.76
N GLN A 219 -9.52 -0.85 12.94
CA GLN A 219 -10.09 -2.19 12.82
C GLN A 219 -10.92 -2.53 14.05
N THR A 220 -12.14 -3.03 13.83
CA THR A 220 -12.98 -3.54 14.92
C THR A 220 -12.67 -5.00 15.23
N GLY A 221 -12.09 -5.70 14.27
CA GLY A 221 -11.88 -7.15 14.26
C GLY A 221 -13.19 -7.96 14.18
N ALA A 222 -14.33 -7.31 13.90
CA ALA A 222 -15.61 -7.96 13.64
C ALA A 222 -15.82 -8.19 12.14
N PHE A 223 -16.65 -9.17 11.82
CA PHE A 223 -16.98 -9.54 10.45
C PHE A 223 -18.49 -9.47 10.22
N VAL A 224 -18.89 -9.24 8.99
CA VAL A 224 -20.30 -9.30 8.57
C VAL A 224 -20.85 -10.71 8.78
N ALA A 225 -21.85 -10.85 9.65
CA ALA A 225 -22.33 -12.16 10.11
C ALA A 225 -23.38 -12.78 9.19
N ASN A 226 -24.16 -11.98 8.44
CA ASN A 226 -25.29 -12.47 7.67
C ASN A 226 -24.87 -13.41 6.53
N ALA A 227 -25.45 -14.61 6.51
CA ALA A 227 -25.26 -15.56 5.42
C ALA A 227 -25.79 -14.98 4.09
N GLY A 228 -24.91 -14.86 3.10
CA GLY A 228 -25.23 -14.21 1.82
C GLY A 228 -24.92 -12.70 1.76
N GLY A 229 -24.45 -12.11 2.87
CA GLY A 229 -24.09 -10.69 2.91
C GLY A 229 -25.27 -9.75 2.89
N TYR A 230 -25.06 -8.53 2.42
CA TYR A 230 -26.07 -7.47 2.34
C TYR A 230 -26.04 -6.78 0.98
N ALA A 231 -27.21 -6.43 0.47
CA ALA A 231 -27.36 -5.68 -0.78
C ALA A 231 -27.07 -4.18 -0.58
N ALA A 232 -26.78 -3.48 -1.67
CA ALA A 232 -26.73 -2.01 -1.68
C ALA A 232 -28.07 -1.43 -1.17
N GLY A 233 -28.00 -0.31 -0.46
CA GLY A 233 -29.17 0.33 0.16
C GLY A 233 -29.55 -0.23 1.54
N THR A 234 -28.92 -1.29 2.03
CA THR A 234 -29.16 -1.80 3.38
C THR A 234 -28.70 -0.81 4.44
N THR A 235 -29.53 -0.55 5.45
CA THR A 235 -29.27 0.41 6.54
C THR A 235 -28.91 -0.25 7.87
N SER A 236 -28.94 -1.58 7.95
CA SER A 236 -28.64 -2.33 9.17
C SER A 236 -27.78 -3.54 8.84
N VAL A 237 -26.60 -3.64 9.44
CA VAL A 237 -25.62 -4.71 9.19
C VAL A 237 -25.30 -5.42 10.48
N ALA A 238 -25.59 -6.72 10.56
CA ALA A 238 -25.21 -7.56 11.70
C ALA A 238 -23.76 -8.02 11.59
N VAL A 239 -23.08 -8.02 12.74
CA VAL A 239 -21.69 -8.47 12.88
C VAL A 239 -21.57 -9.60 13.88
N ASP A 240 -20.50 -10.38 13.78
CA ASP A 240 -20.26 -11.61 14.54
C ASP A 240 -19.99 -11.40 16.06
N LYS A 241 -19.61 -10.17 16.44
CA LYS A 241 -19.33 -9.84 17.84
C LYS A 241 -19.72 -8.42 18.21
N THR A 242 -19.84 -8.17 19.51
CA THR A 242 -20.11 -6.84 20.05
C THR A 242 -18.98 -5.87 19.76
N ILE A 243 -19.29 -4.74 19.13
CA ILE A 243 -18.37 -3.65 18.80
C ILE A 243 -18.92 -2.30 19.27
N THR A 244 -18.02 -1.32 19.34
CA THR A 244 -18.39 0.09 19.53
C THR A 244 -17.77 0.93 18.44
N ILE A 245 -18.59 1.70 17.73
CA ILE A 245 -18.16 2.63 16.69
C ILE A 245 -18.72 4.00 17.06
N PRO A 246 -17.89 5.05 17.17
CA PRO A 246 -18.32 6.40 17.50
C PRO A 246 -19.39 6.92 16.55
N ALA A 247 -20.27 7.80 17.02
CA ALA A 247 -21.31 8.40 16.19
C ALA A 247 -20.71 9.18 14.99
N ALA A 248 -21.40 9.14 13.86
CA ALA A 248 -21.02 9.79 12.61
C ALA A 248 -19.65 9.32 12.03
N SER A 249 -19.16 8.16 12.46
CA SER A 249 -17.96 7.56 11.84
C SER A 249 -18.28 7.08 10.42
N THR A 250 -17.30 7.21 9.53
CA THR A 250 -17.34 6.52 8.24
C THR A 250 -17.00 5.06 8.46
N ILE A 251 -17.93 4.16 8.18
CA ILE A 251 -17.75 2.72 8.36
C ILE A 251 -17.32 2.11 7.03
N VAL A 252 -16.37 1.23 7.10
CA VAL A 252 -15.78 0.55 5.95
C VAL A 252 -15.95 -0.94 6.13
N PHE A 253 -16.57 -1.56 5.15
CA PHE A 253 -16.77 -3.02 5.12
C PHE A 253 -15.82 -3.61 4.11
N THR A 254 -14.67 -3.90 4.45
CA THR A 254 -13.49 -4.47 3.83
C THR A 254 -12.31 -3.51 3.93
N THR A 255 -11.22 -3.89 3.34
CA THR A 255 -9.89 -3.35 3.54
C THR A 255 -9.40 -2.59 2.32
N TYR A 256 -8.13 -2.18 2.33
CA TYR A 256 -7.53 -1.52 1.17
C TYR A 256 -7.57 -2.42 -0.05
N SER A 257 -8.06 -1.89 -1.17
CA SER A 257 -8.01 -2.61 -2.45
C SER A 257 -6.59 -2.74 -2.94
N GLU A 258 -6.19 -3.96 -3.27
CA GLU A 258 -4.89 -4.25 -3.86
C GLU A 258 -4.99 -4.31 -5.38
N VAL A 259 -3.92 -3.84 -6.02
CA VAL A 259 -3.76 -3.89 -7.48
C VAL A 259 -2.37 -4.39 -7.84
N LEU A 260 -2.27 -5.01 -9.00
CA LEU A 260 -1.00 -5.36 -9.62
C LEU A 260 -0.60 -4.25 -10.58
N VAL A 261 0.62 -3.78 -10.44
CA VAL A 261 1.14 -2.67 -11.24
C VAL A 261 2.54 -2.94 -11.76
N LYS A 262 2.89 -2.24 -12.81
CA LYS A 262 4.25 -2.15 -13.35
C LYS A 262 4.71 -0.70 -13.38
N VAL A 263 6.01 -0.49 -13.21
CA VAL A 263 6.64 0.82 -13.42
C VAL A 263 6.65 1.15 -14.91
N ASN A 264 6.21 2.35 -15.26
CA ASN A 264 6.14 2.81 -16.64
C ASN A 264 7.52 3.16 -17.21
N PHE A 265 7.63 3.10 -18.54
CA PHE A 265 8.77 3.61 -19.29
C PHE A 265 9.07 5.07 -18.93
N GLY A 266 10.36 5.40 -18.80
CA GLY A 266 10.82 6.73 -18.46
C GLY A 266 10.91 7.02 -16.96
N ILE A 267 10.38 6.15 -16.12
CA ILE A 267 10.50 6.24 -14.65
C ILE A 267 11.57 5.30 -14.14
N HIS A 268 11.67 4.10 -14.72
CA HIS A 268 12.75 3.17 -14.38
C HIS A 268 14.07 3.60 -15.03
N ASN A 269 15.14 3.57 -14.26
CA ASN A 269 16.46 4.10 -14.66
C ASN A 269 17.03 3.45 -15.95
N TYR A 270 16.71 2.19 -16.23
CA TYR A 270 17.14 1.52 -17.47
C TYR A 270 16.48 2.03 -18.75
N TYR A 271 15.34 2.74 -18.63
CA TYR A 271 14.56 3.22 -19.76
C TYR A 271 14.52 4.75 -19.84
N ALA A 272 15.15 5.43 -18.88
CA ALA A 272 15.27 6.88 -18.88
C ALA A 272 16.48 7.28 -19.75
N ALA A 273 16.22 7.94 -20.83
CA ALA A 273 17.24 8.53 -21.69
C ALA A 273 17.64 9.92 -21.17
#